data_d40a72ec2af6ce3279c61f22c4b357ea
#
_entry.id   d40a72ec2af6ce3279c61f22c4b357ea
#
_cell.length_a   1.000
_cell.length_b   1.000
_cell.length_c   1.000
_cell.angle_alpha   90.00
_cell.angle_beta   90.00
_cell.angle_gamma   90.00
#
_symmetry.space_group_name_H-M   'P 1'
#
loop_
_entity.id
_entity.type
_entity.pdbx_description
1 polymer ?
#
loop_
_entity_poly.entity_id
_entity_poly.type
_entity_poly.pdbx_seq_one_letter_code
_entity_poly.pdbx_strand_id
1 'polypeptide(L)'
;MGIAFSSGVPRRNDATEPPSLDRLPSMLKLRKGFTLIELLIVVVIIGILAAIAIPKFANTKSKAYKTAMISDLRNLVTAEEAFFSDSGKYSTTIDSTHVKFASSTGVRLPTIATGAGYWTATNTHTQLTGVICGIGMNTTNPTVSTAGEGEPACK
;
A
#
# COMPACT_ATOMS: atom_id res chain seq x y z
N MET A 1 59.27 27.85 71.50
CA MET A 1 60.08 28.90 70.81
C MET A 1 61.16 28.23 70.02
N GLY A 2 61.29 28.44 68.80
CA GLY A 2 62.38 27.97 67.98
C GLY A 2 61.91 27.21 66.71
N ILE A 3 61.65 27.95 65.65
CA ILE A 3 61.31 27.47 64.35
C ILE A 3 62.60 27.21 63.60
N ALA A 4 62.82 25.95 63.11
CA ALA A 4 63.88 25.67 62.21
C ALA A 4 63.33 25.33 60.80
N PHE A 5 63.56 26.22 59.87
CA PHE A 5 63.31 26.04 58.43
C PHE A 5 64.46 25.19 57.86
N SER A 6 64.08 24.06 57.26
CA SER A 6 64.99 23.28 56.40
C SER A 6 64.47 23.26 54.98
N SER A 7 65.17 24.04 54.13
CA SER A 7 64.97 24.11 52.71
C SER A 7 65.66 22.92 52.02
N GLY A 8 64.82 21.98 51.60
CA GLY A 8 65.21 20.89 50.69
C GLY A 8 64.84 21.21 49.24
N VAL A 9 65.87 21.52 48.46
CA VAL A 9 65.70 21.71 46.98
C VAL A 9 65.61 20.35 46.31
N PRO A 10 64.55 20.04 45.59
CA PRO A 10 64.48 18.84 44.77
C PRO A 10 65.32 19.00 43.52
N ARG A 11 66.20 18.05 43.24
CA ARG A 11 66.99 17.94 42.03
C ARG A 11 66.08 17.59 40.84
N ARG A 12 66.06 18.44 39.86
CA ARG A 12 65.54 18.13 38.52
C ARG A 12 66.46 17.11 37.85
N ASN A 13 66.02 15.90 37.68
CA ASN A 13 66.52 14.99 36.65
C ASN A 13 65.25 14.57 35.83
N ASP A 14 64.87 15.48 34.99
CA ASP A 14 63.85 15.22 34.00
C ASP A 14 64.58 15.01 32.65
N ALA A 15 64.93 13.75 32.42
CA ALA A 15 65.34 13.29 31.14
C ALA A 15 64.04 12.98 30.38
N THR A 16 63.56 13.97 29.67
CA THR A 16 62.47 13.83 28.68
C THR A 16 62.90 12.85 27.61
N GLU A 17 62.57 11.60 27.79
CA GLU A 17 62.60 10.60 26.74
C GLU A 17 61.53 10.96 25.69
N PRO A 18 61.88 11.10 24.39
CA PRO A 18 60.89 11.40 23.38
C PRO A 18 59.93 10.22 23.25
N PRO A 19 58.62 10.46 23.04
CA PRO A 19 57.67 9.38 22.89
C PRO A 19 58.04 8.50 21.71
N SER A 20 58.24 7.21 21.99
CA SER A 20 58.54 6.22 20.96
C SER A 20 57.35 6.13 19.96
N LEU A 21 57.66 6.44 18.70
CA LEU A 21 56.74 6.43 17.54
C LEU A 21 56.27 5.00 17.16
N ASP A 22 56.60 3.98 17.95
CA ASP A 22 56.32 2.56 17.63
C ASP A 22 54.94 2.06 18.09
N ARG A 23 54.03 2.96 18.51
CA ARG A 23 52.65 2.57 18.85
C ARG A 23 51.60 3.24 17.96
N LEU A 24 51.83 3.19 16.66
CA LEU A 24 50.72 3.40 15.74
C LEU A 24 49.97 2.05 15.67
N PRO A 25 48.70 1.96 16.08
CA PRO A 25 47.93 0.76 15.85
C PRO A 25 47.73 0.61 14.34
N SER A 26 48.38 -0.41 13.76
CA SER A 26 48.16 -0.80 12.36
C SER A 26 46.79 -1.41 12.20
N MET A 27 45.73 -0.59 12.33
CA MET A 27 44.34 -0.96 12.10
C MET A 27 43.79 -0.25 10.85
N LEU A 28 44.58 -0.15 9.83
CA LEU A 28 44.05 0.02 8.48
C LEU A 28 43.66 -1.37 7.96
N LYS A 29 42.56 -1.95 8.50
CA LYS A 29 41.84 -3.01 7.77
C LYS A 29 41.41 -2.37 6.46
N LEU A 30 42.12 -2.68 5.37
CA LEU A 30 41.68 -2.34 4.03
C LEU A 30 40.28 -2.97 3.86
N ARG A 31 39.25 -2.14 3.93
CA ARG A 31 37.90 -2.53 3.54
C ARG A 31 37.98 -2.85 2.07
N LYS A 32 37.72 -4.11 1.71
CA LYS A 32 37.59 -4.50 0.32
C LYS A 32 36.49 -3.64 -0.28
N GLY A 33 36.83 -2.77 -1.20
CA GLY A 33 35.88 -1.95 -1.96
C GLY A 33 35.16 -2.81 -3.00
N PHE A 34 33.94 -2.44 -3.35
CA PHE A 34 33.22 -3.02 -4.47
C PHE A 34 33.89 -2.65 -5.78
N THR A 35 34.00 -3.57 -6.71
CA THR A 35 34.42 -3.29 -8.06
C THR A 35 33.29 -2.65 -8.87
N LEU A 36 33.65 -1.83 -9.86
CA LEU A 36 32.66 -1.20 -10.74
C LEU A 36 31.80 -2.25 -11.49
N ILE A 37 32.40 -3.39 -11.85
CA ILE A 37 31.70 -4.46 -12.55
C ILE A 37 30.70 -5.20 -11.66
N GLU A 38 31.01 -5.38 -10.38
CA GLU A 38 30.07 -5.98 -9.43
C GLU A 38 28.82 -5.12 -9.25
N LEU A 39 28.99 -3.79 -9.22
CA LEU A 39 27.86 -2.88 -9.14
C LEU A 39 27.08 -2.86 -10.46
N LEU A 40 27.78 -2.84 -11.61
CA LEU A 40 27.17 -2.81 -12.92
C LEU A 40 26.27 -4.03 -13.17
N ILE A 41 26.76 -5.22 -12.88
CA ILE A 41 26.01 -6.47 -13.06
C ILE A 41 24.71 -6.49 -12.25
N VAL A 42 24.77 -6.01 -11.00
CA VAL A 42 23.60 -5.95 -10.10
C VAL A 42 22.54 -4.99 -10.64
N VAL A 43 22.90 -3.80 -11.05
CA VAL A 43 21.92 -2.82 -11.56
C VAL A 43 21.28 -3.27 -12.89
N VAL A 44 22.05 -3.96 -13.74
CA VAL A 44 21.51 -4.55 -14.98
C VAL A 44 20.49 -5.63 -14.68
N ILE A 45 20.78 -6.55 -13.76
CA ILE A 45 19.86 -7.62 -13.37
C ILE A 45 18.59 -7.03 -12.76
N ILE A 46 18.71 -6.07 -11.84
CA ILE A 46 17.56 -5.38 -11.25
C ILE A 46 16.72 -4.70 -12.33
N GLY A 47 17.36 -4.02 -13.28
CA GLY A 47 16.67 -3.36 -14.39
C GLY A 47 15.84 -4.32 -15.24
N ILE A 48 16.39 -5.49 -15.59
CA ILE A 48 15.67 -6.52 -16.35
C ILE A 48 14.49 -7.07 -15.56
N LEU A 49 14.69 -7.39 -14.28
CA LEU A 49 13.62 -7.90 -13.42
C LEU A 49 12.51 -6.87 -13.22
N ALA A 50 12.87 -5.61 -13.01
CA ALA A 50 11.91 -4.52 -12.84
C ALA A 50 11.08 -4.29 -14.11
N ALA A 51 11.68 -4.37 -15.30
CA ALA A 51 10.98 -4.20 -16.57
C ALA A 51 9.83 -5.22 -16.77
N ILE A 52 9.96 -6.42 -16.24
CA ILE A 52 8.93 -7.48 -16.31
C ILE A 52 7.95 -7.36 -15.11
N ALA A 53 8.46 -7.08 -13.91
CA ALA A 53 7.67 -7.12 -12.68
C ALA A 53 6.67 -5.95 -12.58
N ILE A 54 7.07 -4.75 -12.98
CA ILE A 54 6.24 -3.53 -12.84
C ILE A 54 4.90 -3.66 -13.61
N PRO A 55 4.87 -3.96 -14.93
CA PRO A 55 3.61 -4.06 -15.66
C PRO A 55 2.75 -5.24 -15.18
N LYS A 56 3.37 -6.36 -14.80
CA LYS A 56 2.63 -7.50 -14.24
C LYS A 56 1.95 -7.15 -12.92
N PHE A 57 2.63 -6.42 -12.05
CA PHE A 57 2.09 -5.99 -10.78
C PHE A 57 0.93 -4.99 -10.95
N ALA A 58 1.05 -4.03 -11.87
CA ALA A 58 -0.01 -3.09 -12.19
C ALA A 58 -1.29 -3.80 -12.66
N ASN A 59 -1.16 -4.79 -13.55
CA ASN A 59 -2.29 -5.59 -14.02
C ASN A 59 -2.95 -6.42 -12.91
N THR A 60 -2.15 -6.96 -11.99
CA THR A 60 -2.67 -7.70 -10.82
C THR A 60 -3.45 -6.80 -9.88
N LYS A 61 -2.95 -5.58 -9.60
CA LYS A 61 -3.68 -4.57 -8.81
C LYS A 61 -5.00 -4.19 -9.46
N SER A 62 -5.01 -3.94 -10.75
CA SER A 62 -6.24 -3.61 -11.50
C SER A 62 -7.28 -4.73 -11.39
N LYS A 63 -6.87 -5.99 -11.52
CA LYS A 63 -7.77 -7.14 -11.31
C LYS A 63 -8.32 -7.21 -9.89
N ALA A 64 -7.48 -6.98 -8.89
CA ALA A 64 -7.91 -6.97 -7.49
C ALA A 64 -8.96 -5.89 -7.21
N TYR A 65 -8.78 -4.69 -7.74
CA TYR A 65 -9.74 -3.61 -7.61
C TYR A 65 -11.08 -3.91 -8.29
N LYS A 66 -11.06 -4.49 -9.50
CA LYS A 66 -12.28 -4.96 -10.17
C LYS A 66 -13.00 -6.04 -9.36
N THR A 67 -12.25 -6.98 -8.77
CA THR A 67 -12.82 -8.02 -7.91
C THR A 67 -13.49 -7.42 -6.67
N ALA A 68 -12.89 -6.42 -6.04
CA ALA A 68 -13.50 -5.71 -4.91
C ALA A 68 -14.81 -5.02 -5.33
N MET A 69 -14.83 -4.32 -6.47
CA MET A 69 -16.02 -3.69 -7.01
C MET A 69 -17.15 -4.69 -7.28
N ILE A 70 -16.81 -5.84 -7.87
CA ILE A 70 -17.76 -6.94 -8.16
C ILE A 70 -18.30 -7.54 -6.85
N SER A 71 -17.42 -7.77 -5.86
CA SER A 71 -17.82 -8.28 -4.54
C SER A 71 -18.79 -7.32 -3.85
N ASP A 72 -18.52 -6.03 -3.91
CA ASP A 72 -19.38 -4.99 -3.33
C ASP A 72 -20.77 -4.98 -3.99
N LEU A 73 -20.85 -5.11 -5.31
CA LEU A 73 -22.13 -5.19 -6.01
C LEU A 73 -22.94 -6.44 -5.59
N ARG A 74 -22.28 -7.58 -5.37
CA ARG A 74 -22.95 -8.78 -4.85
C ARG A 74 -23.44 -8.60 -3.41
N ASN A 75 -22.65 -7.96 -2.56
CA ASN A 75 -23.06 -7.64 -1.20
C ASN A 75 -24.25 -6.65 -1.19
N LEU A 76 -24.27 -5.72 -2.15
CA LEU A 76 -25.37 -4.78 -2.34
C LEU A 76 -26.67 -5.51 -2.71
N VAL A 77 -26.61 -6.57 -3.54
CA VAL A 77 -27.78 -7.41 -3.82
C VAL A 77 -28.39 -7.92 -2.52
N THR A 78 -27.56 -8.49 -1.64
CA THR A 78 -28.07 -9.02 -0.35
C THR A 78 -28.69 -7.92 0.50
N ALA A 79 -28.11 -6.72 0.50
CA ALA A 79 -28.63 -5.60 1.27
C ALA A 79 -29.95 -5.04 0.71
N GLU A 80 -30.08 -4.98 -0.62
CA GLU A 80 -31.32 -4.56 -1.31
C GLU A 80 -32.44 -5.57 -1.13
N GLU A 81 -32.15 -6.88 -1.21
CA GLU A 81 -33.15 -7.93 -0.98
C GLU A 81 -33.64 -7.94 0.48
N ALA A 82 -32.74 -7.69 1.44
CA ALA A 82 -33.15 -7.53 2.84
C ALA A 82 -34.07 -6.32 3.02
N PHE A 83 -33.75 -5.17 2.43
CA PHE A 83 -34.60 -4.00 2.49
C PHE A 83 -35.94 -4.21 1.77
N PHE A 84 -35.93 -4.89 0.62
CA PHE A 84 -37.15 -5.24 -0.11
C PHE A 84 -38.07 -6.15 0.70
N SER A 85 -37.51 -7.14 1.42
CA SER A 85 -38.28 -8.03 2.30
C SER A 85 -39.02 -7.26 3.41
N ASP A 86 -38.43 -6.18 3.92
CA ASP A 86 -39.00 -5.37 4.99
C ASP A 86 -39.97 -4.29 4.49
N SER A 87 -39.68 -3.70 3.31
CA SER A 87 -40.38 -2.51 2.81
C SER A 87 -41.28 -2.74 1.60
N GLY A 88 -41.12 -3.90 0.92
CA GLY A 88 -41.82 -4.23 -0.35
C GLY A 88 -41.36 -3.43 -1.57
N LYS A 89 -40.22 -2.73 -1.47
CA LYS A 89 -39.65 -1.92 -2.57
C LYS A 89 -38.14 -1.82 -2.47
N TYR A 90 -37.48 -1.59 -3.59
CA TYR A 90 -36.05 -1.26 -3.65
C TYR A 90 -35.79 0.22 -3.35
N SER A 91 -34.59 0.55 -2.87
CA SER A 91 -34.21 1.92 -2.51
C SER A 91 -33.04 2.43 -3.34
N THR A 92 -33.05 3.72 -3.61
CA THR A 92 -31.89 4.43 -4.18
C THR A 92 -30.93 4.99 -3.11
N THR A 93 -31.27 4.82 -1.82
CA THR A 93 -30.56 5.42 -0.71
C THR A 93 -29.86 4.36 0.14
N ILE A 94 -28.56 4.57 0.35
CA ILE A 94 -27.71 3.73 1.19
C ILE A 94 -27.50 4.48 2.52
N ASP A 95 -28.16 4.03 3.58
CA ASP A 95 -28.02 4.57 4.95
C ASP A 95 -28.48 3.54 6.00
N SER A 96 -28.50 3.93 7.26
CA SER A 96 -28.91 3.05 8.37
C SER A 96 -30.40 2.70 8.39
N THR A 97 -31.26 3.44 7.68
CA THR A 97 -32.72 3.30 7.67
C THR A 97 -33.23 2.65 6.39
N HIS A 98 -32.46 2.67 5.32
CA HIS A 98 -32.75 2.05 4.03
C HIS A 98 -31.83 0.87 3.78
N VAL A 99 -31.00 0.94 2.77
CA VAL A 99 -30.08 -0.13 2.41
C VAL A 99 -28.82 -0.04 3.25
N LYS A 100 -28.62 -0.98 4.17
CA LYS A 100 -27.44 -1.05 5.04
C LYS A 100 -26.26 -1.66 4.28
N PHE A 101 -25.45 -0.81 3.67
CA PHE A 101 -24.31 -1.24 2.88
C PHE A 101 -23.09 -0.36 3.13
N ALA A 102 -21.91 -0.95 3.12
CA ALA A 102 -20.62 -0.25 3.19
C ALA A 102 -19.70 -0.75 2.07
N SER A 103 -19.14 0.16 1.30
CA SER A 103 -18.18 -0.18 0.25
C SER A 103 -16.82 -0.59 0.80
N SER A 104 -16.14 -1.47 0.07
CA SER A 104 -14.75 -1.83 0.32
C SER A 104 -13.83 -0.61 0.17
N THR A 105 -12.64 -0.67 0.81
CA THR A 105 -11.66 0.42 0.75
C THR A 105 -11.30 0.78 -0.70
N GLY A 106 -11.48 2.04 -1.05
CA GLY A 106 -11.21 2.58 -2.38
C GLY A 106 -12.35 2.42 -3.38
N VAL A 107 -13.36 1.59 -3.12
CA VAL A 107 -14.58 1.53 -3.93
C VAL A 107 -15.52 2.67 -3.51
N ARG A 108 -16.01 3.43 -4.47
CA ARG A 108 -17.01 4.48 -4.22
C ARG A 108 -18.36 3.85 -3.93
N LEU A 109 -19.17 4.50 -3.10
CA LEU A 109 -20.54 4.07 -2.86
C LEU A 109 -21.28 3.89 -4.19
N PRO A 110 -22.01 2.78 -4.37
CA PRO A 110 -22.77 2.54 -5.58
C PRO A 110 -23.84 3.60 -5.83
N THR A 111 -24.02 3.95 -7.09
CA THR A 111 -25.19 4.70 -7.55
C THR A 111 -26.26 3.70 -7.91
N ILE A 112 -27.43 3.78 -7.24
CA ILE A 112 -28.56 2.88 -7.44
C ILE A 112 -29.65 3.61 -8.21
N ALA A 113 -30.25 2.91 -9.17
CA ALA A 113 -31.48 3.36 -9.85
C ALA A 113 -32.52 2.24 -9.72
N THR A 114 -33.78 2.62 -9.40
CA THR A 114 -34.87 1.69 -9.17
C THR A 114 -36.05 1.95 -10.11
N GLY A 115 -36.82 0.90 -10.39
CA GLY A 115 -38.08 0.99 -11.13
C GLY A 115 -39.12 0.00 -10.55
N ALA A 116 -40.20 -0.23 -11.28
CA ALA A 116 -41.26 -1.15 -10.84
C ALA A 116 -40.74 -2.60 -10.88
N GLY A 117 -40.31 -3.11 -9.71
CA GLY A 117 -39.85 -4.49 -9.54
C GLY A 117 -38.45 -4.78 -10.03
N TYR A 118 -37.68 -3.77 -10.39
CA TYR A 118 -36.26 -3.92 -10.78
C TYR A 118 -35.37 -2.85 -10.16
N TRP A 119 -34.07 -3.11 -10.14
CA TRP A 119 -33.08 -2.11 -9.80
C TRP A 119 -31.75 -2.36 -10.52
N THR A 120 -30.96 -1.33 -10.64
CA THR A 120 -29.59 -1.39 -11.16
C THR A 120 -28.66 -0.63 -10.25
N ALA A 121 -27.38 -1.02 -10.23
CA ALA A 121 -26.36 -0.26 -9.54
C ALA A 121 -25.06 -0.23 -10.34
N THR A 122 -24.30 0.86 -10.16
CA THR A 122 -22.95 1.00 -10.69
C THR A 122 -22.01 1.50 -9.62
N ASN A 123 -20.78 1.03 -9.65
CA ASN A 123 -19.71 1.54 -8.79
C ASN A 123 -18.41 1.79 -9.57
N THR A 124 -17.50 2.52 -8.95
CA THR A 124 -16.18 2.84 -9.48
C THR A 124 -15.14 2.70 -8.36
N HIS A 125 -13.87 2.64 -8.72
CA HIS A 125 -12.77 2.58 -7.77
C HIS A 125 -11.83 3.78 -7.93
N THR A 126 -11.38 4.37 -6.82
CA THR A 126 -10.54 5.58 -6.83
C THR A 126 -9.20 5.40 -7.54
N GLN A 127 -8.69 4.18 -7.61
CA GLN A 127 -7.41 3.82 -8.24
C GLN A 127 -7.57 3.28 -9.68
N LEU A 128 -8.81 3.23 -10.21
CA LEU A 128 -9.10 2.78 -11.57
C LEU A 128 -9.83 3.87 -12.34
N THR A 129 -9.12 4.54 -13.25
CA THR A 129 -9.73 5.54 -14.12
C THR A 129 -10.44 4.87 -15.29
N GLY A 130 -11.68 5.28 -15.56
CA GLY A 130 -12.45 4.82 -16.71
C GLY A 130 -13.05 3.42 -16.59
N VAL A 131 -12.91 2.75 -15.45
CA VAL A 131 -13.53 1.44 -15.19
C VAL A 131 -14.79 1.63 -14.35
N ILE A 132 -15.90 1.12 -14.84
CA ILE A 132 -17.19 1.10 -14.16
C ILE A 132 -17.67 -0.34 -14.11
N CYS A 133 -18.10 -0.80 -12.94
CA CYS A 133 -18.80 -2.07 -12.81
C CYS A 133 -20.27 -1.82 -12.50
N GLY A 134 -21.14 -2.67 -13.02
CA GLY A 134 -22.58 -2.57 -12.84
C GLY A 134 -23.24 -3.91 -12.60
N ILE A 135 -24.45 -3.87 -12.08
CA ILE A 135 -25.34 -5.01 -11.88
C ILE A 135 -26.79 -4.58 -12.17
N GLY A 136 -27.62 -5.50 -12.67
CA GLY A 136 -29.05 -5.30 -12.85
C GLY A 136 -29.82 -6.50 -12.30
N MET A 137 -30.85 -6.24 -11.51
CA MET A 137 -31.77 -7.23 -10.97
C MET A 137 -33.15 -7.03 -11.60
N ASN A 138 -33.71 -8.09 -12.16
CA ASN A 138 -34.93 -8.06 -12.99
C ASN A 138 -34.83 -7.11 -14.19
N THR A 139 -33.58 -6.82 -14.65
CA THR A 139 -33.31 -5.95 -15.80
C THR A 139 -31.88 -6.19 -16.30
N THR A 140 -31.53 -5.60 -17.44
CA THR A 140 -30.19 -5.70 -18.03
C THR A 140 -29.16 -4.93 -17.19
N ASN A 141 -27.92 -5.44 -17.18
CA ASN A 141 -26.81 -4.76 -16.54
C ASN A 141 -26.54 -3.40 -17.24
N PRO A 142 -26.49 -2.28 -16.50
CA PRO A 142 -26.35 -0.94 -17.08
C PRO A 142 -24.97 -0.67 -17.69
N THR A 143 -23.97 -1.50 -17.33
CA THR A 143 -22.58 -1.33 -17.79
C THR A 143 -22.23 -2.29 -18.92
N VAL A 144 -22.67 -3.54 -18.82
CA VAL A 144 -22.40 -4.61 -19.79
C VAL A 144 -23.72 -5.32 -20.09
N SER A 145 -24.39 -4.94 -21.19
CA SER A 145 -25.72 -5.45 -21.56
C SER A 145 -25.75 -6.96 -21.86
N THR A 146 -24.60 -7.58 -22.10
CA THR A 146 -24.48 -9.02 -22.34
C THR A 146 -24.28 -9.85 -21.05
N ALA A 147 -24.09 -9.19 -19.91
CA ALA A 147 -24.03 -9.88 -18.63
C ALA A 147 -25.41 -10.39 -18.23
N GLY A 148 -25.45 -11.56 -17.61
CA GLY A 148 -26.68 -12.15 -17.09
C GLY A 148 -27.33 -11.29 -16.02
N GLU A 149 -28.63 -11.53 -15.78
CA GLU A 149 -29.36 -10.93 -14.68
C GLU A 149 -28.67 -11.28 -13.35
N GLY A 150 -28.49 -10.29 -12.48
CA GLY A 150 -27.80 -10.47 -11.21
C GLY A 150 -26.30 -10.73 -11.33
N GLU A 151 -25.75 -10.70 -12.54
CA GLU A 151 -24.32 -10.87 -12.78
C GLU A 151 -23.62 -9.49 -12.81
N PRO A 152 -22.74 -9.19 -11.85
CA PRO A 152 -21.95 -7.97 -11.88
C PRO A 152 -20.85 -8.07 -12.92
N ALA A 153 -20.73 -7.07 -13.77
CA ALA A 153 -19.74 -6.98 -14.83
C ALA A 153 -19.11 -5.59 -14.94
N CYS A 154 -17.87 -5.53 -15.41
CA CYS A 154 -17.09 -4.30 -15.53
C CYS A 154 -16.69 -4.04 -16.99
N LYS A 155 -16.64 -2.75 -17.31
CA LYS A 155 -16.26 -2.23 -18.64
C LYS A 155 -15.17 -1.18 -18.47
#